data_14b18837dff44889121f9d72c98fba49
#
_entry.id   14b18837dff44889121f9d72c98fba49
#
_cell.length_a   1.000
_cell.length_b   1.000
_cell.length_c   1.000
_cell.angle_alpha   90.00
_cell.angle_beta   90.00
_cell.angle_gamma   90.00
#
_symmetry.space_group_name_H-M   'P 1'
#
loop_
_entity.id
_entity.type
_entity.pdbx_description
1 polymer ?
#
loop_
_entity_poly.entity_id
_entity_poly.type
_entity_poly.pdbx_seq_one_letter_code
_entity_poly.pdbx_strand_id
1 'polypeptide(L)'
;KFNNGGTDATYEDGGALSAEGCGVGAYNDREILVGELDMMTEPFCYSSCYACSGGVDPVEANVTFSADMSILLAQGWDMETYSMNIMGTLTNWDTGLPMAPDLIDPNIYSLTATVLAIPGSMQEWKFRAFPGENFTNGGWEVGSNHIVEFTGEDLVLETMVPNINITGELLNNVTVDIHALWRPGVYNVN
;
A
#
# COMPACT_ATOMS: atom_id res chain seq x y z
N LYS A 1 0.38 -13.27 25.15
CA LYS A 1 0.80 -11.92 25.58
C LYS A 1 1.79 -11.98 26.70
N PHE A 2 2.81 -11.15 26.67
CA PHE A 2 3.69 -10.93 27.79
C PHE A 2 3.05 -9.97 28.80
N ASN A 3 3.46 -10.11 30.06
CA ASN A 3 3.06 -9.24 31.16
C ASN A 3 4.34 -8.68 31.77
N ASN A 4 4.44 -7.37 31.94
CA ASN A 4 5.65 -6.73 32.45
C ASN A 4 5.85 -6.91 33.97
N GLY A 5 4.92 -7.59 34.66
CA GLY A 5 4.97 -7.82 36.11
C GLY A 5 4.62 -6.57 36.92
N GLY A 6 4.45 -6.76 38.22
CA GLY A 6 4.12 -5.68 39.15
C GLY A 6 2.63 -5.60 39.52
N THR A 7 2.30 -4.69 40.47
CA THR A 7 0.93 -4.51 40.98
C THR A 7 -0.03 -3.89 39.95
N ASP A 8 0.51 -3.13 38.99
CA ASP A 8 -0.21 -2.52 37.89
C ASP A 8 0.24 -3.15 36.56
N ALA A 9 0.38 -4.48 36.55
CA ALA A 9 0.85 -5.25 35.43
C ALA A 9 0.04 -4.93 34.17
N THR A 10 0.73 -4.49 33.10
CA THR A 10 0.17 -4.27 31.79
C THR A 10 0.52 -5.43 30.88
N TYR A 11 -0.45 -5.87 30.10
CA TYR A 11 -0.21 -6.82 29.02
C TYR A 11 0.29 -6.10 27.78
N GLU A 12 0.93 -6.84 26.90
CA GLU A 12 1.28 -6.33 25.57
C GLU A 12 0.07 -5.71 24.89
N ASP A 13 0.32 -4.65 24.13
CA ASP A 13 -0.70 -4.02 23.31
C ASP A 13 -1.09 -4.95 22.14
N GLY A 14 -2.27 -5.55 22.26
CA GLY A 14 -2.82 -6.41 21.21
C GLY A 14 -3.09 -5.65 19.91
N GLY A 15 -3.33 -4.34 19.98
CA GLY A 15 -3.47 -3.49 18.81
C GLY A 15 -2.17 -3.39 18.02
N ALA A 16 -1.05 -3.21 18.69
CA ALA A 16 0.27 -3.19 18.07
C ALA A 16 0.60 -4.54 17.43
N LEU A 17 0.38 -5.65 18.17
CA LEU A 17 0.61 -7.00 17.62
C LEU A 17 -0.26 -7.33 16.41
N SER A 18 -1.49 -6.85 16.39
CA SER A 18 -2.40 -7.00 15.25
C SER A 18 -1.93 -6.19 14.06
N ALA A 19 -1.51 -4.95 14.29
CA ALA A 19 -1.00 -4.07 13.24
C ALA A 19 0.28 -4.61 12.57
N GLU A 20 1.14 -5.26 13.35
CA GLU A 20 2.36 -5.91 12.86
C GLU A 20 2.11 -7.33 12.30
N GLY A 21 0.88 -7.86 12.40
CA GLY A 21 0.47 -9.12 11.78
C GLY A 21 0.75 -10.39 12.59
N CYS A 22 1.19 -10.31 13.84
CA CYS A 22 1.42 -11.48 14.70
C CYS A 22 0.38 -11.64 15.83
N GLY A 23 -0.57 -10.73 15.94
CA GLY A 23 -1.68 -10.87 16.86
C GLY A 23 -2.74 -11.83 16.30
N VAL A 24 -3.07 -12.88 17.04
CA VAL A 24 -4.08 -13.88 16.66
C VAL A 24 -5.22 -13.97 17.68
N GLY A 25 -6.36 -14.42 17.21
CA GLY A 25 -7.55 -14.60 18.03
C GLY A 25 -8.22 -13.29 18.47
N ALA A 26 -9.21 -13.40 19.35
CA ALA A 26 -10.06 -12.28 19.75
C ALA A 26 -9.32 -11.18 20.57
N TYR A 27 -8.17 -11.52 21.11
CA TYR A 27 -7.38 -10.62 21.96
C TYR A 27 -6.03 -10.24 21.36
N ASN A 28 -5.82 -10.61 20.09
CA ASN A 28 -4.55 -10.39 19.39
C ASN A 28 -3.33 -10.88 20.19
N ASP A 29 -3.42 -12.10 20.68
CA ASP A 29 -2.33 -12.74 21.42
C ASP A 29 -1.28 -13.28 20.43
N ARG A 30 -0.05 -13.44 20.90
CA ARG A 30 0.97 -14.16 20.11
C ARG A 30 0.64 -15.65 20.09
N GLU A 31 0.88 -16.30 18.97
CA GLU A 31 0.80 -17.74 18.79
C GLU A 31 2.20 -18.34 18.74
N ILE A 32 2.41 -19.42 19.48
CA ILE A 32 3.62 -20.24 19.40
C ILE A 32 3.17 -21.68 19.19
N LEU A 33 3.57 -22.24 18.05
CA LEU A 33 3.35 -23.66 17.78
C LEU A 33 4.41 -24.47 18.50
N VAL A 34 4.00 -25.19 19.54
CA VAL A 34 4.88 -26.07 20.32
C VAL A 34 4.88 -27.45 19.67
N GLY A 35 6.04 -27.85 19.16
CA GLY A 35 6.28 -29.20 18.64
C GLY A 35 6.54 -30.24 19.71
N GLU A 36 6.92 -31.46 19.30
CA GLU A 36 7.24 -32.58 20.20
C GLU A 36 8.64 -32.47 20.85
N LEU A 37 9.48 -31.60 20.32
CA LEU A 37 10.85 -31.40 20.81
C LEU A 37 10.92 -30.13 21.67
N ASP A 38 11.90 -30.11 22.59
CA ASP A 38 12.21 -28.91 23.35
C ASP A 38 12.51 -27.77 22.37
N MET A 39 11.86 -26.63 22.57
CA MET A 39 12.10 -25.46 21.73
C MET A 39 12.49 -24.27 22.60
N MET A 40 13.42 -23.49 22.08
CA MET A 40 13.78 -22.19 22.61
C MET A 40 13.36 -21.13 21.58
N THR A 41 12.55 -20.18 22.02
CA THR A 41 12.18 -19.05 21.15
C THR A 41 13.23 -17.96 21.28
N GLU A 42 13.49 -17.26 20.19
CA GLU A 42 14.21 -15.99 20.25
C GLU A 42 13.43 -15.02 21.15
N PRO A 43 14.13 -14.10 21.86
CA PRO A 43 13.48 -13.10 22.68
C PRO A 43 12.66 -12.13 21.79
N PHE A 44 11.40 -11.97 22.10
CA PHE A 44 10.51 -11.01 21.42
C PHE A 44 10.43 -9.69 22.18
N CYS A 45 10.39 -8.58 21.47
CA CYS A 45 10.16 -7.28 22.05
C CYS A 45 8.73 -7.16 22.58
N TYR A 46 8.58 -6.47 23.70
CA TYR A 46 7.27 -6.21 24.29
C TYR A 46 6.41 -5.38 23.32
N SER A 47 5.20 -5.83 23.08
CA SER A 47 4.25 -5.22 22.11
C SER A 47 4.79 -5.10 20.68
N SER A 48 5.68 -6.00 20.24
CA SER A 48 6.18 -6.06 18.87
C SER A 48 6.29 -7.50 18.37
N CYS A 49 6.02 -7.73 17.11
CA CYS A 49 6.14 -9.03 16.45
C CYS A 49 7.59 -9.46 16.23
N TYR A 50 8.52 -8.57 16.39
CA TYR A 50 9.93 -8.80 16.05
C TYR A 50 10.73 -9.29 17.24
N ALA A 51 11.76 -10.08 16.96
CA ALA A 51 12.71 -10.51 17.97
C ALA A 51 13.47 -9.31 18.55
N CYS A 52 13.72 -9.32 19.85
CA CYS A 52 14.61 -8.33 20.49
C CYS A 52 16.09 -8.64 20.23
N SER A 53 16.42 -9.20 19.07
CA SER A 53 17.80 -9.47 18.70
C SER A 53 18.54 -8.14 18.60
N GLY A 54 19.35 -7.85 19.60
CA GLY A 54 20.33 -6.76 19.68
C GLY A 54 20.11 -5.60 18.72
N GLY A 55 18.98 -4.88 18.90
CA GLY A 55 18.64 -3.62 18.28
C GLY A 55 19.14 -3.45 16.83
N VAL A 56 18.39 -3.96 15.86
CA VAL A 56 18.46 -3.28 14.55
C VAL A 56 17.62 -2.02 14.75
N ASP A 57 18.29 -0.90 14.95
CA ASP A 57 17.62 0.38 15.04
C ASP A 57 16.90 0.68 13.72
N PRO A 58 15.73 1.33 13.77
CA PRO A 58 15.12 1.84 12.55
C PRO A 58 16.11 2.75 11.82
N VAL A 59 16.20 2.59 10.53
CA VAL A 59 17.03 3.44 9.68
C VAL A 59 16.15 4.20 8.70
N GLU A 60 16.65 5.34 8.24
CA GLU A 60 16.01 6.10 7.17
C GLU A 60 16.55 5.65 5.82
N ALA A 61 15.65 5.43 4.87
CA ALA A 61 15.98 5.23 3.46
C ALA A 61 14.89 5.83 2.58
N ASN A 62 15.25 6.17 1.34
CA ASN A 62 14.29 6.70 0.39
C ASN A 62 13.62 5.58 -0.39
N VAL A 63 12.30 5.62 -0.47
CA VAL A 63 11.51 4.73 -1.32
C VAL A 63 10.86 5.56 -2.42
N THR A 64 11.16 5.21 -3.67
CA THR A 64 10.57 5.87 -4.84
C THR A 64 9.43 5.02 -5.37
N PHE A 65 8.25 5.60 -5.41
CA PHE A 65 7.01 5.05 -5.98
C PHE A 65 6.78 5.65 -7.35
N SER A 66 6.28 4.86 -8.30
CA SER A 66 5.95 5.32 -9.65
C SER A 66 4.62 4.75 -10.12
N ALA A 67 3.78 5.59 -10.71
CA ALA A 67 2.47 5.25 -11.24
C ALA A 67 2.39 5.59 -12.74
N ASP A 68 1.99 4.65 -13.57
CA ASP A 68 1.59 4.93 -14.96
C ASP A 68 0.14 5.42 -14.96
N MET A 69 -0.03 6.71 -15.20
CA MET A 69 -1.31 7.40 -15.18
C MET A 69 -2.01 7.43 -16.54
N SER A 70 -1.44 6.79 -17.56
CA SER A 70 -1.94 6.87 -18.94
C SER A 70 -3.43 6.53 -19.07
N ILE A 71 -3.90 5.53 -18.33
CA ILE A 71 -5.32 5.13 -18.31
C ILE A 71 -6.18 6.22 -17.66
N LEU A 72 -5.78 6.74 -16.52
CA LEU A 72 -6.53 7.79 -15.80
C LEU A 72 -6.53 9.10 -16.59
N LEU A 73 -5.41 9.46 -17.22
CA LEU A 73 -5.32 10.62 -18.11
C LEU A 73 -6.27 10.47 -19.30
N ALA A 74 -6.36 9.28 -19.90
CA ALA A 74 -7.33 9.01 -20.97
C ALA A 74 -8.79 9.06 -20.50
N GLN A 75 -9.05 8.83 -19.21
CA GLN A 75 -10.36 8.97 -18.57
C GLN A 75 -10.68 10.41 -18.14
N GLY A 76 -9.78 11.36 -18.39
CA GLY A 76 -9.98 12.77 -18.03
C GLY A 76 -9.41 13.17 -16.68
N TRP A 77 -8.38 12.46 -16.21
CA TRP A 77 -7.61 12.89 -15.04
C TRP A 77 -7.10 14.30 -15.26
N ASP A 78 -7.38 15.18 -14.32
CA ASP A 78 -6.91 16.56 -14.28
C ASP A 78 -6.17 16.81 -12.96
N MET A 79 -4.89 17.13 -13.03
CA MET A 79 -4.03 17.34 -11.88
C MET A 79 -4.34 18.62 -11.09
N GLU A 80 -5.10 19.56 -11.65
CA GLU A 80 -5.57 20.73 -10.91
C GLU A 80 -6.75 20.38 -9.99
N THR A 81 -7.50 19.34 -10.36
CA THR A 81 -8.68 18.87 -9.64
C THR A 81 -8.39 17.65 -8.78
N TYR A 82 -7.50 16.76 -9.24
CA TYR A 82 -7.24 15.47 -8.63
C TYR A 82 -5.79 15.33 -8.17
N SER A 83 -5.58 14.57 -7.11
CA SER A 83 -4.24 14.16 -6.67
C SER A 83 -4.15 12.65 -6.51
N MET A 84 -3.09 12.05 -7.04
CA MET A 84 -2.71 10.69 -6.76
C MET A 84 -1.78 10.65 -5.56
N ASN A 85 -2.05 9.77 -4.62
CA ASN A 85 -1.31 9.70 -3.37
C ASN A 85 -0.90 8.26 -3.06
N ILE A 86 0.22 8.12 -2.34
CA ILE A 86 0.62 6.89 -1.69
C ILE A 86 0.07 6.91 -0.27
N MET A 87 -0.66 5.86 0.08
CA MET A 87 -1.12 5.56 1.43
C MET A 87 -0.45 4.27 1.89
N GLY A 88 -0.15 4.15 3.18
CA GLY A 88 0.47 2.92 3.65
C GLY A 88 0.96 3.00 5.09
N THR A 89 1.74 2.01 5.51
CA THR A 89 2.37 1.98 6.83
C THR A 89 3.25 3.21 7.07
N LEU A 90 3.87 3.73 6.01
CA LEU A 90 4.68 4.96 6.07
C LEU A 90 3.86 6.24 6.40
N THR A 91 2.54 6.19 6.23
CA THR A 91 1.62 7.30 6.54
C THR A 91 0.62 6.95 7.63
N ASN A 92 0.78 5.81 8.30
CA ASN A 92 -0.21 5.23 9.22
C ASN A 92 -1.63 5.14 8.60
N TRP A 93 -1.73 5.05 7.26
CA TRP A 93 -2.98 5.01 6.51
C TRP A 93 -3.87 6.25 6.67
N ASP A 94 -3.37 7.33 7.26
CA ASP A 94 -4.13 8.53 7.60
C ASP A 94 -3.96 9.63 6.54
N THR A 95 -2.74 10.09 6.34
CA THR A 95 -2.43 11.17 5.41
C THR A 95 -1.73 10.65 4.16
N GLY A 96 -2.29 10.92 2.98
CA GLY A 96 -1.67 10.55 1.71
C GLY A 96 -0.45 11.42 1.39
N LEU A 97 0.55 10.81 0.77
CA LEU A 97 1.71 11.52 0.21
C LEU A 97 1.46 11.74 -1.28
N PRO A 98 1.32 12.99 -1.74
CA PRO A 98 0.98 13.29 -3.13
C PRO A 98 2.14 12.97 -4.08
N MET A 99 1.79 12.37 -5.20
CA MET A 99 2.69 12.12 -6.33
C MET A 99 2.64 13.30 -7.30
N ALA A 100 3.72 13.52 -8.04
CA ALA A 100 3.81 14.54 -9.07
C ALA A 100 4.16 13.92 -10.43
N PRO A 101 3.72 14.52 -11.56
CA PRO A 101 4.11 14.05 -12.88
C PRO A 101 5.61 14.20 -13.07
N ASP A 102 6.19 13.22 -13.75
CA ASP A 102 7.60 13.26 -14.15
C ASP A 102 7.83 14.34 -15.21
N LEU A 103 9.00 14.98 -15.17
CA LEU A 103 9.32 16.08 -16.09
C LEU A 103 9.61 15.62 -17.51
N ILE A 104 9.97 14.34 -17.71
CA ILE A 104 10.34 13.77 -18.98
C ILE A 104 9.13 13.05 -19.59
N ASP A 105 8.42 12.24 -18.78
CA ASP A 105 7.21 11.55 -19.19
C ASP A 105 6.03 11.94 -18.30
N PRO A 106 5.16 12.85 -18.77
CA PRO A 106 4.02 13.33 -17.96
C PRO A 106 2.95 12.25 -17.71
N ASN A 107 3.05 11.07 -18.35
CA ASN A 107 2.18 9.94 -18.02
C ASN A 107 2.63 9.21 -16.76
N ILE A 108 3.87 9.40 -16.35
CA ILE A 108 4.40 8.80 -15.13
C ILE A 108 4.31 9.80 -13.99
N TYR A 109 3.67 9.41 -12.90
CA TYR A 109 3.70 10.18 -11.65
C TYR A 109 4.64 9.48 -10.69
N SER A 110 5.44 10.25 -9.98
CA SER A 110 6.42 9.72 -9.04
C SER A 110 6.39 10.44 -7.69
N LEU A 111 6.88 9.75 -6.69
CA LEU A 111 7.10 10.25 -5.34
C LEU A 111 8.30 9.54 -4.74
N THR A 112 9.24 10.28 -4.20
CA THR A 112 10.27 9.72 -3.31
C THR A 112 9.96 10.14 -1.89
N ALA A 113 9.75 9.16 -1.01
CA ALA A 113 9.46 9.37 0.40
C ALA A 113 10.59 8.80 1.26
N THR A 114 11.02 9.55 2.28
CA THR A 114 11.90 9.02 3.32
C THR A 114 11.08 8.16 4.28
N VAL A 115 11.45 6.90 4.42
CA VAL A 115 10.81 5.91 5.28
C VAL A 115 11.76 5.59 6.43
N LEU A 116 11.26 5.69 7.66
CA LEU A 116 11.96 5.24 8.86
C LEU A 116 11.37 3.89 9.27
N ALA A 117 12.13 2.81 9.09
CA ALA A 117 11.67 1.46 9.44
C ALA A 117 12.84 0.55 9.82
N ILE A 118 12.50 -0.60 10.38
CA ILE A 118 13.49 -1.64 10.69
C ILE A 118 13.84 -2.39 9.41
N PRO A 119 15.12 -2.53 9.04
CA PRO A 119 15.52 -3.39 7.92
C PRO A 119 14.97 -4.82 8.03
N GLY A 120 14.42 -5.34 6.94
CA GLY A 120 13.72 -6.63 6.90
C GLY A 120 12.23 -6.54 7.24
N SER A 121 11.71 -5.37 7.64
CA SER A 121 10.27 -5.21 7.88
C SER A 121 9.49 -5.10 6.57
N MET A 122 8.26 -5.65 6.56
CA MET A 122 7.35 -5.53 5.43
C MET A 122 6.55 -4.24 5.54
N GLN A 123 6.58 -3.44 4.47
CA GLN A 123 5.82 -2.20 4.37
C GLN A 123 4.64 -2.42 3.42
N GLU A 124 3.45 -2.08 3.87
CA GLU A 124 2.24 -2.13 3.04
C GLU A 124 1.92 -0.74 2.51
N TRP A 125 1.47 -0.68 1.26
CA TRP A 125 1.07 0.58 0.65
C TRP A 125 0.02 0.38 -0.44
N LYS A 126 -0.58 1.49 -0.89
CA LYS A 126 -1.61 1.50 -1.92
C LYS A 126 -1.74 2.87 -2.56
N PHE A 127 -2.17 2.92 -3.81
CA PHE A 127 -2.59 4.17 -4.43
C PHE A 127 -3.95 4.62 -3.90
N ARG A 128 -4.10 5.94 -3.77
CA ARG A 128 -5.38 6.56 -3.49
C ARG A 128 -5.52 7.89 -4.22
N ALA A 129 -6.61 8.04 -4.96
CA ALA A 129 -6.99 9.27 -5.64
C ALA A 129 -7.86 10.15 -4.73
N PHE A 130 -7.67 11.47 -4.81
CA PHE A 130 -8.44 12.47 -4.10
C PHE A 130 -8.98 13.56 -5.05
N PRO A 131 -10.16 14.15 -4.74
CA PRO A 131 -11.08 13.77 -3.67
C PRO A 131 -11.77 12.42 -3.98
N GLY A 132 -11.90 11.57 -2.97
CA GLY A 132 -12.28 10.17 -3.14
C GLY A 132 -13.67 9.93 -3.74
N GLU A 133 -14.61 10.88 -3.55
CA GLU A 133 -15.97 10.82 -4.08
C GLU A 133 -16.05 10.83 -5.61
N ASN A 134 -15.01 11.29 -6.28
CA ASN A 134 -14.94 11.32 -7.74
C ASN A 134 -14.46 10.00 -8.36
N PHE A 135 -14.16 9.01 -7.53
CA PHE A 135 -13.57 7.75 -7.95
C PHE A 135 -14.33 6.54 -7.41
N THR A 136 -14.24 5.43 -8.10
CA THR A 136 -14.71 4.15 -7.56
C THR A 136 -13.99 3.82 -6.26
N ASN A 137 -14.64 3.08 -5.37
CA ASN A 137 -14.08 2.65 -4.09
C ASN A 137 -13.54 3.81 -3.21
N GLY A 138 -14.13 5.03 -3.33
CA GLY A 138 -13.67 6.20 -2.56
C GLY A 138 -12.24 6.63 -2.87
N GLY A 139 -11.81 6.40 -4.10
CA GLY A 139 -10.47 6.70 -4.58
C GLY A 139 -9.41 5.66 -4.24
N TRP A 140 -9.74 4.65 -3.46
CA TRP A 140 -8.81 3.57 -3.17
C TRP A 140 -8.63 2.64 -4.37
N GLU A 141 -7.40 2.26 -4.61
CA GLU A 141 -7.06 1.20 -5.55
C GLU A 141 -7.79 -0.11 -5.20
N VAL A 142 -8.29 -0.80 -6.20
CA VAL A 142 -8.96 -2.08 -6.04
C VAL A 142 -7.94 -3.22 -5.93
N GLY A 143 -8.18 -4.17 -5.03
CA GLY A 143 -7.32 -5.32 -4.81
C GLY A 143 -6.66 -5.31 -3.43
N SER A 144 -5.65 -6.15 -3.23
CA SER A 144 -4.85 -6.22 -2.01
C SER A 144 -3.88 -5.04 -1.90
N ASN A 145 -3.37 -4.78 -0.72
CA ASN A 145 -2.26 -3.85 -0.55
C ASN A 145 -1.00 -4.37 -1.26
N HIS A 146 -0.21 -3.47 -1.79
CA HIS A 146 1.15 -3.80 -2.22
C HIS A 146 2.03 -3.97 -0.99
N ILE A 147 2.99 -4.89 -1.10
CA ILE A 147 3.91 -5.20 0.00
C ILE A 147 5.33 -5.08 -0.53
N VAL A 148 6.21 -4.45 0.23
CA VAL A 148 7.62 -4.35 -0.07
C VAL A 148 8.45 -4.59 1.19
N GLU A 149 9.54 -5.33 1.08
CA GLU A 149 10.52 -5.48 2.15
C GLU A 149 11.39 -4.22 2.20
N PHE A 150 11.43 -3.58 3.37
CA PHE A 150 12.31 -2.44 3.61
C PHE A 150 13.71 -2.93 3.96
N THR A 151 14.66 -2.75 3.06
CA THR A 151 16.03 -3.26 3.23
C THR A 151 16.93 -2.36 4.08
N GLY A 152 16.52 -1.11 4.31
CA GLY A 152 17.33 -0.07 4.93
C GLY A 152 18.23 0.69 3.95
N GLU A 153 18.12 0.40 2.67
CA GLU A 153 18.79 1.12 1.57
C GLU A 153 17.74 1.79 0.68
N ASP A 154 18.16 2.79 -0.09
CA ASP A 154 17.28 3.48 -1.05
C ASP A 154 16.71 2.47 -2.06
N LEU A 155 15.41 2.53 -2.28
CA LEU A 155 14.66 1.59 -3.10
C LEU A 155 13.83 2.32 -4.15
N VAL A 156 13.92 1.86 -5.40
CA VAL A 156 13.06 2.32 -6.49
C VAL A 156 12.12 1.17 -6.86
N LEU A 157 10.83 1.37 -6.66
CA LEU A 157 9.81 0.36 -6.99
C LEU A 157 9.50 0.38 -8.49
N GLU A 158 9.04 -0.75 -8.99
CA GLU A 158 8.55 -0.84 -10.37
C GLU A 158 7.36 0.11 -10.59
N THR A 159 7.28 0.67 -11.80
CA THR A 159 6.13 1.50 -12.19
C THR A 159 4.88 0.63 -12.30
N MET A 160 3.82 1.04 -11.64
CA MET A 160 2.55 0.32 -11.60
C MET A 160 1.42 1.14 -12.20
N VAL A 161 0.42 0.46 -12.75
CA VAL A 161 -0.83 1.09 -13.21
C VAL A 161 -1.83 1.08 -12.05
N PRO A 162 -2.25 2.24 -11.51
CA PRO A 162 -3.25 2.28 -10.44
C PRO A 162 -4.59 1.70 -10.90
N ASN A 163 -5.10 0.69 -10.19
CA ASN A 163 -6.41 0.10 -10.47
C ASN A 163 -7.53 0.94 -9.84
N ILE A 164 -7.71 2.14 -10.36
CA ILE A 164 -8.69 3.14 -9.92
C ILE A 164 -9.44 3.63 -11.17
N ASN A 165 -10.73 3.94 -11.03
CA ASN A 165 -11.52 4.52 -12.12
C ASN A 165 -12.21 5.79 -11.64
N ILE A 166 -12.27 6.79 -12.52
CA ILE A 166 -13.04 8.01 -12.30
C ILE A 166 -14.52 7.66 -12.39
N THR A 167 -15.31 8.06 -11.37
CA THR A 167 -16.77 7.92 -11.39
C THR A 167 -17.35 9.24 -11.85
N GLY A 168 -18.02 9.28 -12.99
CA GLY A 168 -18.71 10.48 -13.47
C GLY A 168 -19.16 10.38 -14.92
N GLU A 169 -19.80 11.42 -15.42
CA GLU A 169 -20.43 11.49 -16.72
C GLU A 169 -19.50 11.24 -17.93
N LEU A 170 -18.20 11.22 -17.73
CA LEU A 170 -17.20 10.96 -18.80
C LEU A 170 -17.33 9.57 -19.41
N LEU A 171 -17.75 8.57 -18.64
CA LEU A 171 -18.07 7.24 -19.18
C LEU A 171 -19.38 7.21 -19.96
N ASN A 172 -20.29 8.17 -19.72
CA ASN A 172 -21.56 8.28 -20.42
C ASN A 172 -21.47 9.01 -21.77
N ASN A 173 -20.36 9.70 -22.03
CA ASN A 173 -20.16 10.47 -23.26
C ASN A 173 -19.20 9.80 -24.25
N VAL A 174 -18.61 8.68 -23.93
CA VAL A 174 -17.96 7.82 -24.93
C VAL A 174 -19.06 7.04 -25.61
N THR A 175 -19.80 7.70 -26.48
CA THR A 175 -20.57 7.03 -27.51
C THR A 175 -19.53 6.43 -28.48
N VAL A 176 -19.10 5.20 -28.20
CA VAL A 176 -18.39 4.42 -29.21
C VAL A 176 -19.40 4.20 -30.31
N ASP A 177 -19.32 4.97 -31.39
CA ASP A 177 -20.08 4.69 -32.59
C ASP A 177 -19.52 3.40 -33.19
N ILE A 178 -20.03 2.27 -32.68
CA ILE A 178 -19.69 0.93 -33.18
C ILE A 178 -20.07 0.79 -34.67
N HIS A 179 -20.98 1.63 -35.19
CA HIS A 179 -21.27 1.67 -36.63
C HIS A 179 -20.12 2.26 -37.44
N ALA A 180 -19.35 3.19 -36.91
CA ALA A 180 -18.16 3.73 -37.56
C ALA A 180 -17.01 2.70 -37.66
N LEU A 181 -16.97 1.74 -36.75
CA LEU A 181 -16.01 0.65 -36.76
C LEU A 181 -16.48 -0.58 -37.54
N TRP A 182 -17.78 -0.68 -37.79
CA TRP A 182 -18.36 -1.80 -38.52
C TRP A 182 -18.28 -1.54 -40.04
N ARG A 183 -17.22 -2.03 -40.66
CA ARG A 183 -17.13 -2.09 -42.12
C ARG A 183 -17.61 -3.45 -42.60
N PRO A 184 -18.74 -3.54 -43.37
CA PRO A 184 -19.16 -4.80 -43.96
C PRO A 184 -18.03 -5.39 -44.81
N GLY A 185 -17.58 -6.58 -44.52
CA GLY A 185 -16.52 -7.28 -45.26
C GLY A 185 -15.16 -7.39 -44.56
N VAL A 186 -14.97 -6.79 -43.39
CA VAL A 186 -13.69 -6.88 -42.65
C VAL A 186 -13.65 -8.04 -41.66
N TYR A 187 -14.81 -8.57 -41.25
CA TYR A 187 -14.89 -9.73 -40.36
C TYR A 187 -15.69 -10.85 -41.01
N ASN A 188 -14.98 -11.78 -41.66
CA ASN A 188 -15.52 -13.11 -41.91
C ASN A 188 -15.37 -13.89 -40.60
N VAL A 189 -16.47 -14.07 -39.86
CA VAL A 189 -16.55 -15.05 -38.79
C VAL A 189 -16.99 -16.35 -39.45
N ASN A 190 -16.03 -17.25 -39.66
CA ASN A 190 -16.33 -18.69 -39.89
C ASN A 190 -16.51 -19.39 -38.55
#